data_321455063864e0635271d1c756cbbd1a
#
_entry.id   321455063864e0635271d1c756cbbd1a
#
_cell.length_a   1.000
_cell.length_b   1.000
_cell.length_c   1.000
_cell.angle_alpha   90.00
_cell.angle_beta   90.00
_cell.angle_gamma   90.00
#
_symmetry.space_group_name_H-M   'P 1'
#
loop_
_entity.id
_entity.type
_entity.pdbx_description
1 polymer ?
#
loop_
_entity_poly.entity_id
_entity_poly.type
_entity_poly.pdbx_seq_one_letter_code
_entity_poly.pdbx_strand_id
1 'polypeptide(L)'
;VMGLIIVVLCLVLPTNIFWITYFAGPVFASSWGVVAFMSIWSKRITEAGAFWGMVSGFMGNVIANLLTLFAGVDLPVYMDPILVGGAISLITVLLVSASGSVSLESQNFREQLHKAPTNNQNSQEIARTLIWPKMMIITGVIVVALLINFYAKPYENAITNYELRAGEQL
;
A
#
# COMPACT_ATOMS: atom_id res chain seq x y z
N VAL A 1 14.92 -20.86 -12.98
CA VAL A 1 15.74 -19.78 -12.41
C VAL A 1 15.09 -19.20 -11.15
N MET A 2 13.81 -18.80 -11.17
CA MET A 2 13.12 -18.23 -9.99
C MET A 2 13.10 -19.18 -8.79
N GLY A 3 12.83 -20.48 -8.99
CA GLY A 3 12.81 -21.46 -7.89
C GLY A 3 14.17 -21.60 -7.19
N LEU A 4 15.26 -21.54 -7.93
CA LEU A 4 16.61 -21.60 -7.38
C LEU A 4 16.94 -20.34 -6.54
N ILE A 5 16.53 -19.18 -7.00
CA ILE A 5 16.66 -17.93 -6.24
C ILE A 5 15.88 -18.00 -4.93
N ILE A 6 14.65 -18.51 -4.96
CA ILE A 6 13.83 -18.69 -3.75
C ILE A 6 14.49 -19.62 -2.77
N VAL A 7 15.01 -20.77 -3.22
CA VAL A 7 15.73 -21.73 -2.35
C VAL A 7 16.95 -21.08 -1.70
N VAL A 8 17.77 -20.35 -2.47
CA VAL A 8 18.94 -19.64 -1.94
C VAL A 8 18.52 -18.57 -0.92
N LEU A 9 17.47 -17.81 -1.20
CA LEU A 9 16.92 -16.80 -0.26
C LEU A 9 16.42 -17.46 1.03
N CYS A 10 15.72 -18.60 0.94
CA CYS A 10 15.24 -19.33 2.13
C CYS A 10 16.37 -19.88 3.01
N LEU A 11 17.54 -20.17 2.42
CA LEU A 11 18.71 -20.62 3.18
C LEU A 11 19.47 -19.49 3.86
N VAL A 12 19.41 -18.28 3.32
CA VAL A 12 20.16 -17.10 3.80
C VAL A 12 19.33 -16.23 4.74
N LEU A 13 18.02 -16.18 4.50
CA LEU A 13 17.12 -15.35 5.33
C LEU A 13 16.85 -16.03 6.70
N PRO A 14 16.70 -15.23 7.76
CA PRO A 14 16.35 -15.75 9.08
C PRO A 14 15.02 -16.49 9.01
N THR A 15 14.95 -17.62 9.71
CA THR A 15 13.80 -18.57 9.74
C THR A 15 12.51 -18.00 10.31
N ASN A 16 12.44 -16.71 10.59
CA ASN A 16 11.26 -16.07 11.13
C ASN A 16 10.28 -15.70 9.99
N ILE A 17 9.28 -16.56 9.77
CA ILE A 17 8.22 -16.39 8.77
C ILE A 17 7.52 -15.02 8.93
N PHE A 18 7.40 -14.51 10.14
CA PHE A 18 6.81 -13.21 10.42
C PHE A 18 7.58 -12.07 9.73
N TRP A 19 8.92 -12.10 9.77
CA TRP A 19 9.76 -11.10 9.10
C TRP A 19 9.61 -11.12 7.58
N ILE A 20 9.54 -12.32 6.98
CA ILE A 20 9.37 -12.47 5.53
C ILE A 20 8.01 -11.90 5.12
N THR A 21 6.95 -12.22 5.87
CA THR A 21 5.60 -11.73 5.60
C THR A 21 5.50 -10.22 5.79
N TYR A 22 6.11 -9.70 6.85
CA TYR A 22 6.14 -8.26 7.15
C TYR A 22 6.92 -7.47 6.10
N PHE A 23 7.94 -8.04 5.49
CA PHE A 23 8.67 -7.42 4.38
C PHE A 23 7.91 -7.52 3.05
N ALA A 24 7.37 -8.69 2.72
CA ALA A 24 6.72 -8.94 1.44
C ALA A 24 5.43 -8.12 1.25
N GLY A 25 4.61 -7.99 2.30
CA GLY A 25 3.36 -7.23 2.25
C GLY A 25 3.56 -5.75 1.90
N PRO A 26 4.37 -4.99 2.64
CA PRO A 26 4.71 -3.61 2.33
C PRO A 26 5.33 -3.40 0.95
N VAL A 27 6.23 -4.27 0.52
CA VAL A 27 6.85 -4.21 -0.81
C VAL A 27 5.79 -4.37 -1.91
N PHE A 28 4.90 -5.34 -1.75
CA PHE A 28 3.82 -5.55 -2.69
C PHE A 28 2.82 -4.37 -2.71
N ALA A 29 2.42 -3.88 -1.55
CA ALA A 29 1.47 -2.78 -1.44
C ALA A 29 2.03 -1.47 -2.00
N SER A 30 3.30 -1.13 -1.74
CA SER A 30 3.94 0.09 -2.24
C SER A 30 4.23 0.06 -3.74
N SER A 31 4.50 -1.12 -4.31
CA SER A 31 4.77 -1.25 -5.74
C SER A 31 3.49 -1.42 -6.55
N TRP A 32 2.68 -2.41 -6.21
CA TRP A 32 1.51 -2.82 -6.99
C TRP A 32 0.23 -2.09 -6.60
N GLY A 33 0.03 -1.85 -5.32
CA GLY A 33 -1.22 -1.30 -4.79
C GLY A 33 -1.57 0.05 -5.39
N VAL A 34 -0.61 0.98 -5.43
CA VAL A 34 -0.79 2.32 -6.02
C VAL A 34 -1.12 2.24 -7.50
N VAL A 35 -0.35 1.44 -8.26
CA VAL A 35 -0.55 1.29 -9.71
C VAL A 35 -1.88 0.64 -10.02
N ALA A 36 -2.25 -0.42 -9.31
CA ALA A 36 -3.53 -1.10 -9.49
C ALA A 36 -4.71 -0.15 -9.22
N PHE A 37 -4.66 0.58 -8.10
CA PHE A 37 -5.67 1.56 -7.77
C PHE A 37 -5.80 2.63 -8.85
N MET A 38 -4.69 3.24 -9.24
CA MET A 38 -4.67 4.29 -10.27
C MET A 38 -5.11 3.76 -11.64
N SER A 39 -4.81 2.51 -12.00
CA SER A 39 -5.21 1.90 -13.27
C SER A 39 -6.73 1.75 -13.41
N ILE A 40 -7.43 1.55 -12.30
CA ILE A 40 -8.90 1.43 -12.30
C ILE A 40 -9.56 2.81 -12.38
N TRP A 41 -9.08 3.78 -11.58
CA TRP A 41 -9.76 5.08 -11.43
C TRP A 41 -9.23 6.18 -12.33
N SER A 42 -7.94 6.17 -12.67
CA SER A 42 -7.35 7.23 -13.49
C SER A 42 -7.44 6.95 -14.99
N LYS A 43 -8.02 7.89 -15.74
CA LYS A 43 -8.08 7.82 -17.21
C LYS A 43 -6.75 8.19 -17.90
N ARG A 44 -5.78 8.68 -17.15
CA ARG A 44 -4.53 9.26 -17.69
C ARG A 44 -3.31 8.36 -17.52
N ILE A 45 -3.47 7.22 -16.89
CA ILE A 45 -2.34 6.30 -16.67
C ILE A 45 -1.88 5.69 -17.99
N THR A 46 -0.57 5.73 -18.21
CA THR A 46 0.10 5.09 -19.34
C THR A 46 0.76 3.79 -18.90
N GLU A 47 1.02 2.88 -19.83
CA GLU A 47 1.72 1.62 -19.56
C GLU A 47 3.12 1.86 -19.00
N ALA A 48 3.86 2.83 -19.57
CA ALA A 48 5.15 3.25 -19.06
C ALA A 48 5.06 3.82 -17.64
N GLY A 49 4.02 4.66 -17.36
CA GLY A 49 3.77 5.19 -16.02
C GLY A 49 3.49 4.09 -15.00
N ALA A 50 2.69 3.09 -15.38
CA ALA A 50 2.41 1.94 -14.54
C ALA A 50 3.68 1.12 -14.24
N PHE A 51 4.47 0.80 -15.27
CA PHE A 51 5.71 0.05 -15.12
C PHE A 51 6.73 0.76 -14.23
N TRP A 52 7.03 2.02 -14.53
CA TRP A 52 7.99 2.80 -13.73
C TRP A 52 7.48 3.10 -12.33
N GLY A 53 6.16 3.24 -12.16
CA GLY A 53 5.54 3.35 -10.84
C GLY A 53 5.76 2.11 -9.97
N MET A 54 5.59 0.90 -10.54
CA MET A 54 5.87 -0.35 -9.83
C MET A 54 7.35 -0.46 -9.45
N VAL A 55 8.25 -0.19 -10.38
CA VAL A 55 9.70 -0.26 -10.15
C VAL A 55 10.13 0.75 -9.07
N SER A 56 9.69 1.99 -9.17
CA SER A 56 10.06 3.03 -8.22
C SER A 56 9.47 2.80 -6.82
N GLY A 57 8.24 2.28 -6.73
CA GLY A 57 7.63 1.93 -5.46
C GLY A 57 8.34 0.78 -4.76
N PHE A 58 8.73 -0.26 -5.52
CA PHE A 58 9.56 -1.35 -5.03
C PHE A 58 10.91 -0.83 -4.52
N MET A 59 11.62 -0.07 -5.35
CA MET A 59 12.95 0.46 -4.99
C MET A 59 12.87 1.42 -3.79
N GLY A 60 11.87 2.29 -3.75
CA GLY A 60 11.66 3.21 -2.64
C GLY A 60 11.44 2.49 -1.31
N ASN A 61 10.62 1.43 -1.32
CA ASN A 61 10.39 0.61 -0.13
C ASN A 61 11.67 -0.13 0.30
N VAL A 62 12.38 -0.76 -0.64
CA VAL A 62 13.62 -1.49 -0.35
C VAL A 62 14.68 -0.54 0.20
N ILE A 63 14.89 0.62 -0.42
CA ILE A 63 15.86 1.62 0.04
C ILE A 63 15.51 2.12 1.46
N ALA A 64 14.25 2.43 1.71
CA ALA A 64 13.81 2.86 3.04
C ALA A 64 14.07 1.78 4.11
N ASN A 65 13.78 0.51 3.83
CA ASN A 65 14.10 -0.60 4.72
C ASN A 65 15.61 -0.78 4.94
N LEU A 66 16.41 -0.65 3.87
CA LEU A 66 17.88 -0.75 3.98
C LEU A 66 18.47 0.39 4.81
N LEU A 67 17.95 1.61 4.68
CA LEU A 67 18.38 2.74 5.51
C LEU A 67 18.08 2.51 6.98
N THR A 68 16.91 1.99 7.33
CA THR A 68 16.56 1.65 8.70
C THR A 68 17.46 0.53 9.23
N LEU A 69 17.70 -0.51 8.42
CA LEU A 69 18.43 -1.70 8.87
C LEU A 69 19.95 -1.47 8.99
N PHE A 70 20.57 -0.77 8.02
CA PHE A 70 22.03 -0.62 7.93
C PHE A 70 22.53 0.72 8.45
N ALA A 71 21.76 1.79 8.29
CA ALA A 71 22.16 3.12 8.75
C ALA A 71 21.68 3.44 10.17
N GLY A 72 20.87 2.56 10.78
CA GLY A 72 20.31 2.78 12.12
C GLY A 72 19.45 4.04 12.20
N VAL A 73 18.87 4.47 11.08
CA VAL A 73 17.98 5.64 11.04
C VAL A 73 16.59 5.20 11.49
N ASP A 74 16.20 5.62 12.69
CA ASP A 74 14.83 5.42 13.17
C ASP A 74 13.89 6.35 12.42
N LEU A 75 13.22 5.79 11.42
CA LEU A 75 12.21 6.52 10.66
C LEU A 75 10.97 6.73 11.55
N PRO A 76 10.44 7.95 11.62
CA PRO A 76 9.19 8.18 12.33
C PRO A 76 8.04 7.39 11.67
N VAL A 77 7.00 7.05 12.45
CA VAL A 77 5.88 6.19 12.02
C VAL A 77 5.22 6.65 10.72
N TYR A 78 5.20 7.96 10.45
CA TYR A 78 4.67 8.52 9.19
C TYR A 78 5.61 8.37 7.99
N MET A 79 6.84 7.91 8.19
CA MET A 79 7.83 7.57 7.14
C MET A 79 8.05 6.05 7.06
N ASP A 80 7.05 5.26 7.44
CA ASP A 80 7.10 3.82 7.23
C ASP A 80 7.47 3.50 5.78
N PRO A 81 8.36 2.53 5.52
CA PRO A 81 8.81 2.15 4.18
C PRO A 81 7.70 1.93 3.16
N ILE A 82 6.53 1.44 3.60
CA ILE A 82 5.36 1.27 2.74
C ILE A 82 4.82 2.61 2.23
N LEU A 83 4.76 3.62 3.11
CA LEU A 83 4.27 4.95 2.76
C LEU A 83 5.25 5.70 1.86
N VAL A 84 6.55 5.59 2.16
CA VAL A 84 7.62 6.18 1.34
C VAL A 84 7.62 5.57 -0.05
N GLY A 85 7.63 4.23 -0.15
CA GLY A 85 7.57 3.53 -1.43
C GLY A 85 6.29 3.84 -2.20
N GLY A 86 5.14 3.86 -1.53
CA GLY A 86 3.84 4.20 -2.13
C GLY A 86 3.79 5.64 -2.65
N ALA A 87 4.32 6.60 -1.90
CA ALA A 87 4.40 8.00 -2.33
C ALA A 87 5.31 8.17 -3.56
N ILE A 88 6.48 7.54 -3.56
CA ILE A 88 7.40 7.54 -4.70
C ILE A 88 6.74 6.90 -5.93
N SER A 89 6.05 5.76 -5.75
CA SER A 89 5.28 5.11 -6.82
C SER A 89 4.24 6.05 -7.41
N LEU A 90 3.43 6.68 -6.56
CA LEU A 90 2.37 7.59 -6.98
C LEU A 90 2.94 8.78 -7.78
N ILE A 91 3.97 9.43 -7.26
CA ILE A 91 4.63 10.56 -7.93
C ILE A 91 5.17 10.13 -9.29
N THR A 92 5.85 8.99 -9.35
CA THR A 92 6.43 8.47 -10.60
C THR A 92 5.34 8.16 -11.63
N VAL A 93 4.25 7.49 -11.20
CA VAL A 93 3.09 7.22 -12.06
C VAL A 93 2.55 8.50 -12.65
N LEU A 94 2.34 9.53 -11.83
CA LEU A 94 1.78 10.80 -12.28
C LEU A 94 2.72 11.53 -13.25
N LEU A 95 4.01 11.62 -12.93
CA LEU A 95 5.00 12.32 -13.75
C LEU A 95 5.21 11.63 -15.11
N VAL A 96 5.42 10.31 -15.11
CA VAL A 96 5.66 9.56 -16.35
C VAL A 96 4.39 9.52 -17.20
N SER A 97 3.22 9.36 -16.59
CA SER A 97 1.96 9.37 -17.32
C SER A 97 1.60 10.74 -17.89
N ALA A 98 2.04 11.84 -17.27
CA ALA A 98 1.82 13.18 -17.78
C ALA A 98 2.58 13.43 -19.10
N SER A 99 3.69 12.74 -19.33
CA SER A 99 4.53 12.87 -20.52
C SER A 99 4.14 11.91 -21.66
N GLY A 100 3.23 10.95 -21.41
CA GLY A 100 2.84 9.91 -22.35
C GLY A 100 1.39 10.04 -22.84
N SER A 101 1.09 9.31 -23.92
CA SER A 101 -0.27 9.13 -24.42
C SER A 101 -0.82 7.78 -24.00
N VAL A 102 -2.06 7.75 -23.56
CA VAL A 102 -2.76 6.49 -23.21
C VAL A 102 -3.19 5.78 -24.49
N SER A 103 -2.90 4.48 -24.61
CA SER A 103 -3.32 3.70 -25.77
C SER A 103 -4.85 3.57 -25.85
N LEU A 104 -5.38 3.54 -27.06
CA LEU A 104 -6.83 3.37 -27.32
C LEU A 104 -7.35 2.04 -26.74
N GLU A 105 -6.51 1.01 -26.75
CA GLU A 105 -6.84 -0.30 -26.19
C GLU A 105 -7.06 -0.22 -24.67
N SER A 106 -6.15 0.45 -23.96
CA SER A 106 -6.27 0.68 -22.51
C SER A 106 -7.49 1.54 -22.15
N GLN A 107 -7.85 2.49 -22.99
CA GLN A 107 -9.07 3.29 -22.80
C GLN A 107 -10.33 2.44 -22.97
N ASN A 108 -10.41 1.67 -24.06
CA ASN A 108 -11.54 0.78 -24.33
C ASN A 108 -11.72 -0.27 -23.23
N PHE A 109 -10.62 -0.87 -22.76
CA PHE A 109 -10.65 -1.83 -21.65
C PHE A 109 -11.24 -1.21 -20.38
N ARG A 110 -10.81 -0.01 -20.02
CA ARG A 110 -11.34 0.70 -18.85
C ARG A 110 -12.81 1.05 -19.00
N GLU A 111 -13.23 1.51 -20.17
CA GLU A 111 -14.64 1.78 -20.42
C GLU A 111 -15.50 0.53 -20.28
N GLN A 112 -14.99 -0.63 -20.72
CA GLN A 112 -15.68 -1.91 -20.53
C GLN A 112 -15.78 -2.31 -19.05
N LEU A 113 -14.73 -2.09 -18.26
CA LEU A 113 -14.74 -2.34 -16.80
C LEU A 113 -15.79 -1.51 -16.05
N HIS A 114 -16.05 -0.30 -16.53
CA HIS A 114 -17.03 0.61 -15.89
C HIS A 114 -18.42 0.51 -16.48
N LYS A 115 -18.63 -0.26 -17.56
CA LYS A 115 -19.96 -0.51 -18.11
C LYS A 115 -20.67 -1.57 -17.28
N ALA A 116 -21.78 -1.18 -16.67
CA ALA A 116 -22.65 -2.16 -16.02
C ALA A 116 -23.21 -3.14 -17.07
N PRO A 117 -23.30 -4.44 -16.75
CA PRO A 117 -23.94 -5.42 -17.64
C PRO A 117 -25.36 -4.95 -17.98
N THR A 118 -25.70 -4.98 -19.25
CA THR A 118 -27.00 -4.49 -19.74
C THR A 118 -28.21 -5.20 -19.13
N ASN A 119 -27.99 -6.40 -18.60
CA ASN A 119 -29.06 -7.23 -18.00
C ASN A 119 -29.44 -6.84 -16.55
N ASN A 120 -28.65 -5.96 -15.88
CA ASN A 120 -28.82 -5.58 -14.47
C ASN A 120 -29.06 -4.08 -14.28
N GLN A 121 -29.75 -3.42 -15.21
CA GLN A 121 -30.06 -1.98 -15.08
C GLN A 121 -31.30 -1.70 -14.20
N ASN A 122 -31.55 -2.51 -13.21
CA ASN A 122 -32.58 -2.18 -12.23
C ASN A 122 -32.03 -1.10 -11.29
N SER A 123 -32.51 0.14 -11.47
CA SER A 123 -32.07 1.31 -10.70
C SER A 123 -32.19 1.12 -9.19
N GLN A 124 -33.15 0.30 -8.74
CA GLN A 124 -33.34 0.00 -7.31
C GLN A 124 -32.24 -0.94 -6.77
N GLU A 125 -31.82 -1.93 -7.55
CA GLU A 125 -30.72 -2.83 -7.17
C GLU A 125 -29.37 -2.10 -7.15
N ILE A 126 -29.11 -1.22 -8.11
CA ILE A 126 -27.92 -0.38 -8.16
C ILE A 126 -27.86 0.52 -6.92
N ALA A 127 -28.95 1.20 -6.59
CA ALA A 127 -29.04 2.06 -5.41
C ALA A 127 -28.80 1.25 -4.11
N ARG A 128 -29.36 0.04 -4.01
CA ARG A 128 -29.19 -0.85 -2.86
C ARG A 128 -27.76 -1.37 -2.75
N THR A 129 -27.12 -1.70 -3.88
CA THR A 129 -25.73 -2.17 -3.91
C THR A 129 -24.76 -1.06 -3.53
N LEU A 130 -25.02 0.20 -3.89
CA LEU A 130 -24.20 1.36 -3.53
C LEU A 130 -24.23 1.71 -2.03
N ILE A 131 -25.15 1.16 -1.26
CA ILE A 131 -25.19 1.33 0.20
C ILE A 131 -24.03 0.57 0.86
N TRP A 132 -23.71 -0.63 0.37
CA TRP A 132 -22.67 -1.48 0.97
C TRP A 132 -21.28 -0.83 1.04
N PRO A 133 -20.72 -0.25 -0.03
CA PRO A 133 -19.44 0.47 0.03
C PRO A 133 -19.46 1.63 1.03
N LYS A 134 -20.58 2.37 1.11
CA LYS A 134 -20.72 3.47 2.08
C LYS A 134 -20.71 2.94 3.52
N MET A 135 -21.43 1.86 3.78
CA MET A 135 -21.42 1.22 5.10
C MET A 135 -20.03 0.67 5.45
N MET A 136 -19.33 0.08 4.51
CA MET A 136 -17.93 -0.40 4.73
C MET A 136 -17.00 0.74 5.11
N ILE A 137 -17.08 1.89 4.44
CA ILE A 137 -16.27 3.07 4.78
C ILE A 137 -16.59 3.55 6.19
N ILE A 138 -17.87 3.69 6.53
CA ILE A 138 -18.30 4.13 7.87
C ILE A 138 -17.81 3.15 8.94
N THR A 139 -18.01 1.85 8.71
CA THR A 139 -17.53 0.81 9.61
C THR A 139 -16.01 0.85 9.77
N GLY A 140 -15.27 1.02 8.66
CA GLY A 140 -13.82 1.16 8.68
C GLY A 140 -13.37 2.35 9.54
N VAL A 141 -13.98 3.51 9.37
CA VAL A 141 -13.68 4.70 10.18
C VAL A 141 -13.96 4.46 11.67
N ILE A 142 -15.09 3.83 11.98
CA ILE A 142 -15.45 3.48 13.37
C ILE A 142 -14.42 2.52 13.98
N VAL A 143 -14.07 1.45 13.25
CA VAL A 143 -13.06 0.47 13.71
C VAL A 143 -11.71 1.14 13.93
N VAL A 144 -11.24 1.99 13.02
CA VAL A 144 -9.98 2.73 13.18
C VAL A 144 -10.05 3.64 14.41
N ALA A 145 -11.15 4.38 14.61
CA ALA A 145 -11.32 5.24 15.78
C ALA A 145 -11.31 4.43 17.09
N LEU A 146 -11.95 3.26 17.11
CA LEU A 146 -11.94 2.35 18.26
C LEU A 146 -10.52 1.82 18.53
N LEU A 147 -9.81 1.36 17.49
CA LEU A 147 -8.44 0.88 17.64
C LEU A 147 -7.49 1.96 18.15
N ILE A 148 -7.60 3.20 17.66
CA ILE A 148 -6.79 4.31 18.17
C ILE A 148 -7.08 4.58 19.65
N ASN A 149 -8.35 4.62 20.06
CA ASN A 149 -8.70 4.99 21.44
C ASN A 149 -8.51 3.85 22.45
N PHE A 150 -8.83 2.61 22.07
CA PHE A 150 -8.81 1.47 23.01
C PHE A 150 -7.52 0.65 22.95
N TYR A 151 -6.74 0.75 21.87
CA TYR A 151 -5.51 -0.01 21.72
C TYR A 151 -4.28 0.89 21.62
N ALA A 152 -4.21 1.80 20.63
CA ALA A 152 -3.01 2.58 20.37
C ALA A 152 -2.69 3.54 21.52
N LYS A 153 -3.63 4.36 21.96
CA LYS A 153 -3.40 5.32 23.06
C LYS A 153 -3.04 4.65 24.41
N PRO A 154 -3.75 3.61 24.89
CA PRO A 154 -3.36 2.92 26.11
C PRO A 154 -1.98 2.26 26.01
N TYR A 155 -1.62 1.72 24.85
CA TYR A 155 -0.31 1.13 24.61
C TYR A 155 0.81 2.18 24.66
N GLU A 156 0.63 3.31 23.99
CA GLU A 156 1.57 4.44 23.99
C GLU A 156 1.76 5.01 25.39
N ASN A 157 0.66 5.19 26.13
CA ASN A 157 0.73 5.63 27.53
C ASN A 157 1.45 4.62 28.44
N ALA A 158 1.29 3.32 28.19
CA ALA A 158 1.96 2.28 28.96
C ALA A 158 3.48 2.29 28.71
N ILE A 159 3.92 2.47 27.46
CA ILE A 159 5.34 2.59 27.12
C ILE A 159 5.94 3.83 27.77
N THR A 160 5.31 5.00 27.60
CA THR A 160 5.79 6.26 28.16
C THR A 160 5.93 6.18 29.69
N ASN A 161 4.96 5.58 30.38
CA ASN A 161 5.04 5.36 31.83
C ASN A 161 6.14 4.38 32.23
N TYR A 162 6.43 3.38 31.41
CA TYR A 162 7.52 2.45 31.64
C TYR A 162 8.88 3.13 31.51
N GLU A 163 9.07 3.94 30.47
CA GLU A 163 10.31 4.71 30.23
C GLU A 163 10.58 5.73 31.33
N LEU A 164 9.54 6.44 31.81
CA LEU A 164 9.64 7.38 32.93
C LEU A 164 10.10 6.68 34.21
N ARG A 165 9.53 5.51 34.54
CA ARG A 165 9.94 4.74 35.73
C ARG A 165 11.35 4.17 35.59
N ALA A 166 11.76 3.76 34.40
CA ALA A 166 13.13 3.28 34.18
C ALA A 166 14.16 4.42 34.31
N GLY A 167 13.81 5.63 33.87
CA GLY A 167 14.67 6.81 34.03
C GLY A 167 14.77 7.34 35.49
N GLU A 168 13.78 7.08 36.34
CA GLU A 168 13.82 7.44 37.79
C GLU A 168 14.67 6.47 38.61
N GLN A 169 15.03 5.31 38.09
CA GLN A 169 15.84 4.29 38.77
C GLN A 169 17.33 4.36 38.43
N LEU A 170 17.75 5.26 37.56
CA LEU A 170 19.16 5.55 37.18
C LEU A 170 19.64 6.84 37.82
#